data_5d5986769c990564eb2992971f715840
#
_entry.id   5d5986769c990564eb2992971f715840
#
_cell.length_a   1.000
_cell.length_b   1.000
_cell.length_c   1.000
_cell.angle_alpha   90.00
_cell.angle_beta   90.00
_cell.angle_gamma   90.00
#
_symmetry.space_group_name_H-M   'P 1'
#
loop_
_entity.id
_entity.type
_entity.pdbx_description
1 polymer ?
#
loop_
_entity_poly.entity_id
_entity_poly.type
_entity_poly.pdbx_seq_one_letter_code
_entity_poly.pdbx_strand_id
1 'polypeptide(L)'
;GDILDLGPDYRARQDANDRALLDELQTRLADEDHPKVRQDLEILIQSITDEIETRRINREFMLPYYNIHQLIFGSFNALLDPRNDNSRYAKALDRLRKYNGSEPGFTPITELAMARSSERFDDGLLGPYQGEVDKDLSDASRYIAGTRTFFERAGLEGWEDEFAKLEAQLDEYAAWVEAEMLPRARTGNQLPAEVYANNLKNFGVRATPDELIREAQYVYQFIRSEMKALALRIADERSWEDSDLVSVIRRLKAEQIPQGDLIDIYKERLADIEEIIRREDIITLPERDASIRPATEAESAAVPAPFMSPPQLINNTGQYGEFVLVQSNPALGEDAIMDDWSHDAITWALTVHEARPG
;
A
#
# COMPACT_ATOMS: atom_id res chain seq x y z
N GLY A 1 3.53 16.11 15.91
CA GLY A 1 2.99 15.09 15.11
C GLY A 1 1.50 15.20 14.90
N ASP A 2 1.11 15.53 13.66
CA ASP A 2 -0.30 15.54 13.34
C ASP A 2 -0.80 14.11 13.18
N ILE A 3 -2.07 13.89 13.46
CA ILE A 3 -2.78 12.63 13.26
C ILE A 3 -3.89 12.83 12.24
N LEU A 4 -4.48 11.73 11.76
CA LEU A 4 -5.67 11.80 10.92
C LEU A 4 -6.80 12.55 11.66
N ASP A 5 -7.37 13.56 11.03
CA ASP A 5 -8.53 14.28 11.54
C ASP A 5 -9.82 13.55 11.11
N LEU A 6 -10.54 12.97 12.08
CA LEU A 6 -11.88 12.43 11.93
C LEU A 6 -12.87 13.19 12.85
N GLY A 7 -12.50 14.36 13.33
CA GLY A 7 -13.36 15.19 14.19
C GLY A 7 -14.66 15.62 13.48
N PRO A 8 -15.62 16.18 14.21
CA PRO A 8 -16.84 16.72 13.63
C PRO A 8 -16.52 17.67 12.46
N ASP A 9 -17.29 17.57 11.38
CA ASP A 9 -17.14 18.42 10.17
C ASP A 9 -15.77 18.34 9.47
N TYR A 10 -14.92 17.32 9.76
CA TYR A 10 -13.58 17.21 9.17
C TYR A 10 -13.61 17.28 7.64
N ARG A 11 -14.64 16.67 7.02
CA ARG A 11 -14.81 16.67 5.57
C ARG A 11 -15.07 18.07 5.01
N ALA A 12 -15.88 18.86 5.71
CA ALA A 12 -16.15 20.25 5.31
C ALA A 12 -14.89 21.11 5.45
N ARG A 13 -14.10 20.90 6.53
CA ARG A 13 -12.79 21.56 6.70
C ARG A 13 -11.80 21.17 5.61
N GLN A 14 -11.72 19.89 5.29
CA GLN A 14 -10.86 19.39 4.22
C GLN A 14 -11.23 19.99 2.87
N ASP A 15 -12.52 19.95 2.50
CA ASP A 15 -13.00 20.54 1.25
C ASP A 15 -12.74 22.07 1.20
N ALA A 16 -12.85 22.78 2.31
CA ALA A 16 -12.55 24.21 2.36
C ALA A 16 -11.05 24.49 2.19
N ASN A 17 -10.20 23.69 2.84
CA ASN A 17 -8.74 23.82 2.72
C ASN A 17 -8.27 23.54 1.29
N ASP A 18 -8.80 22.49 0.65
CA ASP A 18 -8.40 22.13 -0.71
C ASP A 18 -8.86 23.14 -1.75
N ARG A 19 -10.06 23.73 -1.58
CA ARG A 19 -10.50 24.84 -2.43
C ARG A 19 -9.62 26.07 -2.27
N ALA A 20 -9.26 26.43 -1.03
CA ALA A 20 -8.34 27.54 -0.80
C ALA A 20 -6.96 27.30 -1.41
N LEU A 21 -6.46 26.06 -1.31
CA LEU A 21 -5.19 25.65 -1.94
C LEU A 21 -5.29 25.70 -3.47
N LEU A 22 -6.41 25.26 -4.07
CA LEU A 22 -6.64 25.37 -5.52
C LEU A 22 -6.59 26.83 -5.99
N ASP A 23 -7.26 27.74 -5.29
CA ASP A 23 -7.27 29.17 -5.63
C ASP A 23 -5.85 29.76 -5.56
N GLU A 24 -5.06 29.38 -4.56
CA GLU A 24 -3.65 29.77 -4.44
C GLU A 24 -2.79 29.25 -5.59
N LEU A 25 -2.89 27.94 -5.90
CA LEU A 25 -2.13 27.33 -6.97
C LEU A 25 -2.49 27.89 -8.36
N GLN A 26 -3.77 28.15 -8.61
CA GLN A 26 -4.24 28.77 -9.86
C GLN A 26 -3.71 30.21 -10.00
N THR A 27 -3.71 30.97 -8.91
CA THR A 27 -3.14 32.33 -8.88
C THR A 27 -1.64 32.27 -9.21
N ARG A 28 -0.92 31.36 -8.57
CA ARG A 28 0.51 31.18 -8.82
C ARG A 28 0.80 30.72 -10.26
N LEU A 29 -0.02 29.82 -10.79
CA LEU A 29 0.14 29.32 -12.17
C LEU A 29 -0.02 30.47 -13.20
N ALA A 30 -0.90 31.45 -12.94
CA ALA A 30 -1.13 32.57 -13.82
C ALA A 30 0.11 33.46 -13.98
N ASP A 31 0.91 33.58 -12.92
CA ASP A 31 2.10 34.44 -12.85
C ASP A 31 3.43 33.68 -13.05
N GLU A 32 3.37 32.35 -13.27
CA GLU A 32 4.58 31.51 -13.38
C GLU A 32 5.06 31.41 -14.83
N ASP A 33 6.31 31.78 -15.09
CA ASP A 33 6.92 31.72 -16.43
C ASP A 33 7.81 30.49 -16.66
N HIS A 34 8.28 29.82 -15.59
CA HIS A 34 9.20 28.69 -15.71
C HIS A 34 8.46 27.42 -16.15
N PRO A 35 8.75 26.81 -17.32
CA PRO A 35 7.94 25.73 -17.88
C PRO A 35 7.77 24.50 -16.96
N LYS A 36 8.84 24.09 -16.23
CA LYS A 36 8.78 22.94 -15.32
C LYS A 36 7.92 23.24 -14.11
N VAL A 37 8.02 24.45 -13.54
CA VAL A 37 7.19 24.85 -12.39
C VAL A 37 5.73 24.97 -12.81
N ARG A 38 5.44 25.48 -14.00
CA ARG A 38 4.08 25.48 -14.57
C ARG A 38 3.51 24.07 -14.66
N GLN A 39 4.30 23.12 -15.19
CA GLN A 39 3.91 21.72 -15.30
C GLN A 39 3.61 21.13 -13.91
N ASP A 40 4.45 21.38 -12.91
CA ASP A 40 4.25 20.89 -11.54
C ASP A 40 2.96 21.48 -10.93
N LEU A 41 2.70 22.78 -11.13
CA LEU A 41 1.47 23.43 -10.68
C LEU A 41 0.22 22.86 -11.36
N GLU A 42 0.26 22.61 -12.67
CA GLU A 42 -0.83 21.99 -13.43
C GLU A 42 -1.15 20.58 -12.90
N ILE A 43 -0.11 19.78 -12.62
CA ILE A 43 -0.25 18.44 -12.02
C ILE A 43 -0.90 18.52 -10.64
N LEU A 44 -0.44 19.41 -9.77
CA LEU A 44 -0.99 19.58 -8.42
C LEU A 44 -2.46 20.05 -8.47
N ILE A 45 -2.79 21.02 -9.31
CA ILE A 45 -4.17 21.50 -9.50
C ILE A 45 -5.08 20.37 -9.96
N GLN A 46 -4.62 19.57 -10.94
CA GLN A 46 -5.39 18.43 -11.43
C GLN A 46 -5.60 17.39 -10.32
N SER A 47 -4.54 17.03 -9.59
CA SER A 47 -4.60 16.05 -8.50
C SER A 47 -5.58 16.46 -7.41
N ILE A 48 -5.53 17.71 -6.94
CA ILE A 48 -6.45 18.21 -5.90
C ILE A 48 -7.90 18.26 -6.42
N THR A 49 -8.09 18.65 -7.67
CA THR A 49 -9.42 18.68 -8.31
C THR A 49 -10.02 17.27 -8.37
N ASP A 50 -9.24 16.29 -8.80
CA ASP A 50 -9.67 14.89 -8.87
C ASP A 50 -9.93 14.30 -7.48
N GLU A 51 -9.18 14.70 -6.46
CA GLU A 51 -9.40 14.27 -5.08
C GLU A 51 -10.70 14.84 -4.50
N ILE A 52 -11.01 16.12 -4.72
CA ILE A 52 -12.28 16.73 -4.30
C ILE A 52 -13.46 15.98 -4.95
N GLU A 53 -13.37 15.69 -6.24
CA GLU A 53 -14.42 14.94 -6.95
C GLU A 53 -14.55 13.51 -6.44
N THR A 54 -13.45 12.83 -6.20
CA THR A 54 -13.43 11.48 -5.62
C THR A 54 -14.12 11.44 -4.26
N ARG A 55 -13.84 12.41 -3.38
CA ARG A 55 -14.52 12.51 -2.08
C ARG A 55 -16.01 12.80 -2.23
N ARG A 56 -16.41 13.64 -3.20
CA ARG A 56 -17.81 13.92 -3.48
C ARG A 56 -18.55 12.63 -3.88
N ILE A 57 -18.00 11.89 -4.85
CA ILE A 57 -18.57 10.63 -5.35
C ILE A 57 -18.64 9.59 -4.22
N ASN A 58 -17.55 9.40 -3.49
CA ASN A 58 -17.54 8.42 -2.39
C ASN A 58 -18.57 8.76 -1.30
N ARG A 59 -18.78 10.05 -1.00
CA ARG A 59 -19.84 10.46 -0.04
C ARG A 59 -21.25 10.14 -0.52
N GLU A 60 -21.47 10.15 -1.81
CA GLU A 60 -22.78 9.90 -2.41
C GLU A 60 -23.12 8.42 -2.47
N PHE A 61 -22.12 7.55 -2.65
CA PHE A 61 -22.33 6.13 -2.93
C PHE A 61 -21.86 5.18 -1.85
N MET A 62 -20.80 5.54 -1.06
CA MET A 62 -20.09 4.61 -0.22
C MET A 62 -20.28 4.91 1.27
N LEU A 63 -20.57 3.87 2.06
CA LEU A 63 -20.54 3.94 3.51
C LEU A 63 -19.07 4.08 3.99
N PRO A 64 -18.76 5.09 4.82
CA PRO A 64 -17.39 5.23 5.34
C PRO A 64 -16.98 4.03 6.21
N TYR A 65 -15.83 3.48 5.90
CA TYR A 65 -15.15 2.46 6.70
C TYR A 65 -13.68 2.83 6.85
N TYR A 66 -13.10 2.59 8.00
CA TYR A 66 -11.71 2.95 8.31
C TYR A 66 -10.98 1.74 8.91
N ASN A 67 -9.90 1.27 8.27
CA ASN A 67 -8.99 0.32 8.88
C ASN A 67 -8.05 1.08 9.84
N ILE A 68 -8.51 1.30 11.07
CA ILE A 68 -7.76 2.08 12.08
C ILE A 68 -6.49 1.35 12.51
N HIS A 69 -6.48 0.03 12.54
CA HIS A 69 -5.30 -0.77 12.89
C HIS A 69 -4.15 -0.53 11.90
N GLN A 70 -4.43 -0.66 10.60
CA GLN A 70 -3.46 -0.41 9.53
C GLN A 70 -3.02 1.05 9.48
N LEU A 71 -3.95 1.99 9.68
CA LEU A 71 -3.67 3.42 9.71
C LEU A 71 -2.66 3.77 10.82
N ILE A 72 -2.87 3.27 12.04
CA ILE A 72 -1.98 3.49 13.17
C ILE A 72 -0.62 2.85 12.92
N PHE A 73 -0.60 1.60 12.46
CA PHE A 73 0.63 0.92 12.06
C PHE A 73 1.42 1.75 11.04
N GLY A 74 0.82 2.17 9.93
CA GLY A 74 1.46 2.99 8.90
C GLY A 74 1.97 4.34 9.44
N SER A 75 1.20 4.97 10.32
CA SER A 75 1.55 6.25 10.94
C SER A 75 2.81 6.15 11.81
N PHE A 76 2.95 5.07 12.61
CA PHE A 76 4.13 4.87 13.44
C PHE A 76 5.29 4.27 12.65
N ASN A 77 5.04 3.42 11.65
CA ASN A 77 6.07 2.98 10.73
C ASN A 77 6.78 4.16 10.07
N ALA A 78 6.02 5.11 9.52
CA ALA A 78 6.58 6.32 8.90
C ALA A 78 7.33 7.22 9.89
N LEU A 79 6.89 7.31 11.15
CA LEU A 79 7.53 8.18 12.15
C LEU A 79 8.79 7.55 12.75
N LEU A 80 8.74 6.25 13.07
CA LEU A 80 9.78 5.48 13.75
C LEU A 80 10.64 4.65 12.78
N ASP A 81 10.58 4.98 11.49
CA ASP A 81 11.44 4.39 10.47
C ASP A 81 12.91 4.62 10.84
N PRO A 82 13.75 3.56 10.94
CA PRO A 82 15.14 3.68 11.34
C PRO A 82 16.01 4.49 10.36
N ARG A 83 15.52 4.73 9.15
CA ARG A 83 16.15 5.63 8.18
C ARG A 83 15.96 7.12 8.54
N ASN A 84 15.00 7.44 9.42
CA ASN A 84 14.76 8.81 9.86
C ASN A 84 15.71 9.23 10.97
N ASP A 85 15.89 10.55 11.10
CA ASP A 85 16.62 11.13 12.24
C ASP A 85 15.89 10.85 13.56
N ASN A 86 16.61 10.34 14.55
CA ASN A 86 16.08 9.97 15.87
C ASN A 86 15.45 11.17 16.62
N SER A 87 15.78 12.41 16.26
CA SER A 87 15.13 13.61 16.85
C SER A 87 13.62 13.63 16.62
N ARG A 88 13.14 12.92 15.62
CA ARG A 88 11.69 12.78 15.33
C ARG A 88 10.98 11.82 16.29
N TYR A 89 11.71 10.91 16.92
CA TYR A 89 11.14 9.86 17.78
C TYR A 89 10.44 10.41 19.03
N ALA A 90 10.89 11.56 19.54
CA ALA A 90 10.21 12.25 20.64
C ALA A 90 8.75 12.60 20.34
N LYS A 91 8.36 12.69 19.06
CA LYS A 91 6.99 12.95 18.64
C LYS A 91 6.08 11.70 18.66
N ALA A 92 6.63 10.50 18.84
CA ALA A 92 5.84 9.29 18.86
C ALA A 92 4.92 9.22 20.08
N LEU A 93 5.40 9.60 21.25
CA LEU A 93 4.59 9.64 22.46
C LEU A 93 3.47 10.68 22.37
N ASP A 94 3.76 11.89 21.85
CA ASP A 94 2.74 12.92 21.60
C ASP A 94 1.66 12.40 20.65
N ARG A 95 2.07 11.71 19.57
CA ARG A 95 1.15 11.12 18.59
C ARG A 95 0.31 9.99 19.20
N LEU A 96 0.92 9.14 20.02
CA LEU A 96 0.25 8.06 20.73
C LEU A 96 -0.86 8.60 21.64
N ARG A 97 -0.56 9.64 22.42
CA ARG A 97 -1.52 10.31 23.30
C ARG A 97 -2.67 11.00 22.54
N LYS A 98 -2.38 11.53 21.36
CA LYS A 98 -3.43 12.06 20.47
C LYS A 98 -4.34 10.96 19.96
N TYR A 99 -3.79 9.83 19.52
CA TYR A 99 -4.59 8.72 19.02
C TYR A 99 -5.48 8.10 20.11
N ASN A 100 -4.98 7.92 21.32
CA ASN A 100 -5.73 7.31 22.40
C ASN A 100 -6.55 8.32 23.24
N GLY A 101 -6.56 9.61 22.86
CA GLY A 101 -7.31 10.66 23.55
C GLY A 101 -6.77 11.05 24.93
N SER A 102 -5.52 10.70 25.28
CA SER A 102 -4.88 11.16 26.53
C SER A 102 -4.35 12.57 26.42
N GLU A 103 -4.12 13.08 25.22
CA GLU A 103 -3.75 14.47 24.99
C GLU A 103 -4.99 15.37 25.12
N PRO A 104 -4.93 16.45 25.94
CA PRO A 104 -6.07 17.36 26.10
C PRO A 104 -6.57 17.93 24.75
N GLY A 105 -7.88 17.84 24.55
CA GLY A 105 -8.53 18.32 23.33
C GLY A 105 -8.61 17.27 22.20
N PHE A 106 -8.13 16.06 22.43
CA PHE A 106 -8.25 14.95 21.49
C PHE A 106 -9.24 13.89 21.97
N THR A 107 -10.06 13.40 21.07
CA THR A 107 -10.92 12.22 21.25
C THR A 107 -10.22 11.00 20.66
N PRO A 108 -10.36 9.81 21.24
CA PRO A 108 -9.79 8.60 20.67
C PRO A 108 -10.16 8.41 19.20
N ILE A 109 -9.18 8.08 18.37
CA ILE A 109 -9.39 7.92 16.92
C ILE A 109 -10.41 6.84 16.60
N THR A 110 -10.48 5.80 17.42
CA THR A 110 -11.45 4.71 17.31
C THR A 110 -12.89 5.20 17.51
N GLU A 111 -13.13 6.02 18.52
CA GLU A 111 -14.43 6.63 18.77
C GLU A 111 -14.85 7.55 17.61
N LEU A 112 -13.92 8.34 17.09
CA LEU A 112 -14.17 9.22 15.95
C LEU A 112 -14.52 8.41 14.70
N ALA A 113 -13.80 7.30 14.44
CA ALA A 113 -14.07 6.44 13.30
C ALA A 113 -15.44 5.78 13.40
N MET A 114 -15.79 5.22 14.58
CA MET A 114 -17.12 4.68 14.85
C MET A 114 -18.21 5.73 14.60
N ALA A 115 -18.04 6.93 15.12
CA ALA A 115 -19.01 8.01 14.94
C ALA A 115 -19.20 8.38 13.46
N ARG A 116 -18.11 8.53 12.71
CA ARG A 116 -18.19 8.91 11.27
C ARG A 116 -18.87 7.86 10.41
N SER A 117 -18.71 6.59 10.72
CA SER A 117 -19.43 5.51 10.02
C SER A 117 -20.90 5.46 10.44
N SER A 118 -21.17 5.50 11.76
CA SER A 118 -22.51 5.38 12.31
C SER A 118 -23.44 6.51 11.88
N GLU A 119 -22.94 7.73 11.69
CA GLU A 119 -23.70 8.89 11.18
C GLU A 119 -24.34 8.64 9.81
N ARG A 120 -23.89 7.66 9.08
CA ARG A 120 -24.31 7.37 7.70
C ARG A 120 -25.01 6.02 7.53
N PHE A 121 -25.30 5.29 8.60
CA PHE A 121 -25.89 3.94 8.53
C PHE A 121 -27.28 3.90 7.88
N ASP A 122 -28.06 4.96 8.03
CA ASP A 122 -29.43 5.04 7.50
C ASP A 122 -29.51 5.69 6.10
N ASP A 123 -28.38 6.05 5.50
CA ASP A 123 -28.34 6.77 4.22
C ASP A 123 -28.48 5.87 2.98
N GLY A 124 -28.60 4.55 3.15
CA GLY A 124 -28.70 3.60 2.04
C GLY A 124 -27.42 3.45 1.20
N LEU A 125 -26.28 3.80 1.76
CA LEU A 125 -24.98 3.74 1.11
C LEU A 125 -24.45 2.31 0.98
N LEU A 126 -23.61 2.08 -0.03
CA LEU A 126 -22.98 0.78 -0.25
C LEU A 126 -21.88 0.54 0.80
N GLY A 127 -21.98 -0.55 1.56
CA GLY A 127 -21.01 -0.96 2.57
C GLY A 127 -19.64 -1.34 1.99
N PRO A 128 -18.64 -1.51 2.84
CA PRO A 128 -17.33 -2.02 2.42
C PRO A 128 -17.45 -3.44 1.86
N TYR A 129 -16.43 -3.91 1.13
CA TYR A 129 -16.39 -5.30 0.69
C TYR A 129 -16.11 -6.23 1.87
N GLN A 130 -16.92 -7.27 2.02
CA GLN A 130 -16.82 -8.20 3.16
C GLN A 130 -15.43 -8.83 3.27
N GLY A 131 -14.85 -9.28 2.15
CA GLY A 131 -13.52 -9.88 2.15
C GLY A 131 -12.41 -8.92 2.60
N GLU A 132 -12.58 -7.60 2.41
CA GLU A 132 -11.68 -6.59 2.94
C GLU A 132 -11.84 -6.45 4.46
N VAL A 133 -13.08 -6.35 4.95
CA VAL A 133 -13.34 -6.25 6.40
C VAL A 133 -12.86 -7.50 7.14
N ASP A 134 -13.13 -8.70 6.61
CA ASP A 134 -12.67 -9.97 7.18
C ASP A 134 -11.13 -10.02 7.26
N LYS A 135 -10.45 -9.58 6.19
CA LYS A 135 -8.98 -9.46 6.17
C LYS A 135 -8.48 -8.49 7.22
N ASP A 136 -9.06 -7.29 7.29
CA ASP A 136 -8.65 -6.25 8.23
C ASP A 136 -8.78 -6.72 9.69
N LEU A 137 -9.86 -7.42 10.02
CA LEU A 137 -10.07 -8.03 11.34
C LEU A 137 -9.05 -9.14 11.62
N SER A 138 -8.75 -9.98 10.64
CA SER A 138 -7.75 -11.05 10.80
C SER A 138 -6.33 -10.55 11.02
N ASP A 139 -6.00 -9.38 10.48
CA ASP A 139 -4.67 -8.76 10.55
C ASP A 139 -4.53 -7.77 11.72
N ALA A 140 -5.61 -7.44 12.43
CA ALA A 140 -5.62 -6.44 13.50
C ALA A 140 -4.53 -6.67 14.56
N SER A 141 -4.39 -7.90 15.06
CA SER A 141 -3.39 -8.26 16.07
C SER A 141 -1.95 -8.10 15.56
N ARG A 142 -1.71 -8.36 14.27
CA ARG A 142 -0.39 -8.19 13.64
C ARG A 142 0.00 -6.71 13.53
N TYR A 143 -0.95 -5.84 13.20
CA TYR A 143 -0.72 -4.39 13.19
C TYR A 143 -0.42 -3.85 14.59
N ILE A 144 -1.12 -4.32 15.62
CA ILE A 144 -0.86 -3.95 17.01
C ILE A 144 0.56 -4.40 17.42
N ALA A 145 0.90 -5.67 17.21
CA ALA A 145 2.22 -6.22 17.53
C ALA A 145 3.35 -5.51 16.76
N GLY A 146 3.15 -5.28 15.46
CA GLY A 146 4.11 -4.53 14.63
C GLY A 146 4.32 -3.10 15.13
N THR A 147 3.26 -2.41 15.52
CA THR A 147 3.35 -1.06 16.09
C THR A 147 4.12 -1.06 17.41
N ARG A 148 3.87 -2.02 18.30
CA ARG A 148 4.62 -2.20 19.54
C ARG A 148 6.12 -2.36 19.29
N THR A 149 6.48 -3.20 18.31
CA THR A 149 7.89 -3.43 17.90
C THR A 149 8.60 -2.15 17.48
N PHE A 150 7.90 -1.18 16.86
CA PHE A 150 8.50 0.11 16.52
C PHE A 150 8.93 0.91 17.75
N PHE A 151 8.09 0.96 18.80
CA PHE A 151 8.42 1.64 20.06
C PHE A 151 9.58 0.96 20.77
N GLU A 152 9.57 -0.36 20.88
CA GLU A 152 10.64 -1.16 21.49
C GLU A 152 11.98 -0.92 20.78
N ARG A 153 11.99 -1.00 19.45
CA ARG A 153 13.18 -0.77 18.62
C ARG A 153 13.71 0.66 18.74
N ALA A 154 12.82 1.63 18.85
CA ALA A 154 13.20 3.03 18.99
C ALA A 154 13.80 3.35 20.38
N GLY A 155 13.72 2.43 21.35
CA GLY A 155 14.23 2.62 22.70
C GLY A 155 13.56 3.76 23.45
N LEU A 156 12.28 4.04 23.16
CA LEU A 156 11.52 5.06 23.85
C LEU A 156 11.09 4.56 25.23
N GLU A 157 10.95 5.48 26.18
CA GLU A 157 10.49 5.18 27.55
C GLU A 157 9.14 5.84 27.82
N GLY A 158 8.32 5.22 28.68
CA GLY A 158 7.05 5.77 29.18
C GLY A 158 5.91 5.78 28.17
N TRP A 159 5.97 4.90 27.19
CA TRP A 159 4.92 4.69 26.18
C TRP A 159 3.99 3.52 26.52
N GLU A 160 4.39 2.63 27.42
CA GLU A 160 3.77 1.32 27.64
C GLU A 160 2.31 1.44 28.12
N ASP A 161 2.04 2.32 29.09
CA ASP A 161 0.69 2.53 29.61
C ASP A 161 -0.23 3.18 28.57
N GLU A 162 0.32 4.16 27.82
CA GLU A 162 -0.42 4.82 26.73
C GLU A 162 -0.70 3.88 25.56
N PHE A 163 0.23 2.96 25.29
CA PHE A 163 0.04 1.94 24.27
C PHE A 163 -0.98 0.88 24.69
N ALA A 164 -0.94 0.43 25.93
CA ALA A 164 -1.93 -0.49 26.47
C ALA A 164 -3.35 0.07 26.41
N LYS A 165 -3.50 1.39 26.65
CA LYS A 165 -4.77 2.09 26.45
C LYS A 165 -5.21 2.08 25.00
N LEU A 166 -4.29 2.39 24.04
CA LEU A 166 -4.60 2.34 22.63
C LEU A 166 -4.99 0.93 22.17
N GLU A 167 -4.26 -0.09 22.63
CA GLU A 167 -4.52 -1.49 22.31
C GLU A 167 -5.94 -1.91 22.75
N ALA A 168 -6.35 -1.59 23.97
CA ALA A 168 -7.72 -1.85 24.44
C ALA A 168 -8.79 -1.15 23.57
N GLN A 169 -8.54 0.08 23.16
CA GLN A 169 -9.43 0.83 22.24
C GLN A 169 -9.49 0.22 20.84
N LEU A 170 -8.38 -0.34 20.35
CA LEU A 170 -8.34 -1.04 19.08
C LEU A 170 -9.09 -2.38 19.12
N ASP A 171 -9.00 -3.11 20.23
CA ASP A 171 -9.78 -4.34 20.45
C ASP A 171 -11.29 -4.03 20.49
N GLU A 172 -11.69 -2.96 21.19
CA GLU A 172 -13.08 -2.48 21.20
C GLU A 172 -13.55 -2.06 19.81
N TYR A 173 -12.68 -1.41 19.03
CA TYR A 173 -12.98 -1.03 17.66
C TYR A 173 -13.17 -2.24 16.75
N ALA A 174 -12.32 -3.28 16.87
CA ALA A 174 -12.46 -4.52 16.11
C ALA A 174 -13.81 -5.21 16.43
N ALA A 175 -14.18 -5.30 17.71
CA ALA A 175 -15.46 -5.85 18.11
C ALA A 175 -16.66 -5.05 17.56
N TRP A 176 -16.54 -3.71 17.52
CA TRP A 176 -17.55 -2.85 16.89
C TRP A 176 -17.63 -3.06 15.38
N VAL A 177 -16.51 -3.19 14.67
CA VAL A 177 -16.48 -3.49 13.23
C VAL A 177 -17.18 -4.82 12.94
N GLU A 178 -16.91 -5.84 13.75
CA GLU A 178 -17.56 -7.15 13.63
C GLU A 178 -19.08 -7.06 13.87
N ALA A 179 -19.51 -6.30 14.87
CA ALA A 179 -20.91 -6.17 15.25
C ALA A 179 -21.72 -5.25 14.32
N GLU A 180 -21.15 -4.15 13.85
CA GLU A 180 -21.86 -3.08 13.18
C GLU A 180 -21.52 -2.93 11.70
N MET A 181 -20.25 -3.07 11.32
CA MET A 181 -19.83 -2.87 9.93
C MET A 181 -19.97 -4.14 9.09
N LEU A 182 -19.58 -5.29 9.63
CA LEU A 182 -19.63 -6.56 8.91
C LEU A 182 -21.05 -6.93 8.44
N PRO A 183 -22.13 -6.75 9.24
CA PRO A 183 -23.51 -6.96 8.77
C PRO A 183 -23.96 -6.02 7.64
N ARG A 184 -23.27 -4.89 7.47
CA ARG A 184 -23.53 -3.90 6.42
C ARG A 184 -22.60 -4.06 5.21
N ALA A 185 -21.64 -4.97 5.30
CA ALA A 185 -20.67 -5.24 4.24
C ALA A 185 -21.34 -5.94 3.04
N ARG A 186 -20.88 -5.62 1.84
CA ARG A 186 -21.34 -6.27 0.61
C ARG A 186 -20.52 -7.54 0.33
N THR A 187 -21.16 -8.55 -0.20
CA THR A 187 -20.51 -9.82 -0.57
C THR A 187 -19.82 -9.76 -1.94
N GLY A 188 -20.28 -8.90 -2.84
CA GLY A 188 -19.64 -8.66 -4.13
C GLY A 188 -18.64 -7.52 -4.07
N ASN A 189 -17.57 -7.59 -4.84
CA ASN A 189 -16.55 -6.54 -4.91
C ASN A 189 -16.87 -5.42 -5.92
N GLN A 190 -18.01 -5.52 -6.65
CA GLN A 190 -18.40 -4.52 -7.63
C GLN A 190 -18.65 -3.17 -6.96
N LEU A 191 -18.21 -2.11 -7.63
CA LEU A 191 -18.45 -0.73 -7.25
C LEU A 191 -19.60 -0.13 -8.05
N PRO A 192 -20.28 0.91 -7.55
CA PRO A 192 -21.18 1.72 -8.36
C PRO A 192 -20.46 2.24 -9.63
N ALA A 193 -21.19 2.35 -10.72
CA ALA A 193 -20.63 2.74 -12.02
C ALA A 193 -19.87 4.07 -11.95
N GLU A 194 -20.40 5.04 -11.20
CA GLU A 194 -19.80 6.36 -11.00
C GLU A 194 -18.48 6.29 -10.22
N VAL A 195 -18.44 5.47 -9.16
CA VAL A 195 -17.21 5.25 -8.37
C VAL A 195 -16.15 4.56 -9.23
N TYR A 196 -16.54 3.52 -9.98
CA TYR A 196 -15.61 2.79 -10.84
C TYR A 196 -15.07 3.67 -11.98
N ALA A 197 -15.93 4.46 -12.63
CA ALA A 197 -15.51 5.39 -13.68
C ALA A 197 -14.56 6.46 -13.17
N ASN A 198 -14.81 7.00 -11.96
CA ASN A 198 -13.89 7.94 -11.33
C ASN A 198 -12.54 7.31 -11.00
N ASN A 199 -12.53 6.07 -10.52
CA ASN A 199 -11.28 5.34 -10.25
C ASN A 199 -10.47 5.14 -11.55
N LEU A 200 -11.11 4.73 -12.66
CA LEU A 200 -10.45 4.62 -13.96
C LEU A 200 -9.82 5.95 -14.40
N LYS A 201 -10.57 7.05 -14.27
CA LYS A 201 -10.07 8.40 -14.59
C LYS A 201 -8.84 8.75 -13.76
N ASN A 202 -8.84 8.48 -12.44
CA ASN A 202 -7.73 8.77 -11.55
C ASN A 202 -6.48 7.93 -11.86
N PHE A 203 -6.66 6.71 -12.39
CA PHE A 203 -5.58 5.90 -12.95
C PHE A 203 -5.12 6.32 -14.35
N GLY A 204 -5.68 7.40 -14.91
CA GLY A 204 -5.36 7.86 -16.26
C GLY A 204 -5.96 7.01 -17.38
N VAL A 205 -6.87 6.09 -17.06
CA VAL A 205 -7.52 5.20 -18.04
C VAL A 205 -8.69 5.92 -18.67
N ARG A 206 -8.64 6.08 -20.00
CA ARG A 206 -9.68 6.75 -20.80
C ARG A 206 -10.67 5.78 -21.44
N ALA A 207 -10.32 4.51 -21.49
CA ALA A 207 -11.17 3.47 -22.08
C ALA A 207 -12.39 3.18 -21.18
N THR A 208 -13.52 2.89 -21.81
CA THR A 208 -14.70 2.43 -21.10
C THR A 208 -14.52 1.01 -20.55
N PRO A 209 -15.27 0.59 -19.51
CA PRO A 209 -15.22 -0.79 -19.02
C PRO A 209 -15.41 -1.85 -20.10
N ASP A 210 -16.30 -1.64 -21.06
CA ASP A 210 -16.56 -2.58 -22.16
C ASP A 210 -15.38 -2.65 -23.14
N GLU A 211 -14.67 -1.55 -23.37
CA GLU A 211 -13.43 -1.53 -24.16
C GLU A 211 -12.32 -2.28 -23.43
N LEU A 212 -12.16 -2.03 -22.14
CA LEU A 212 -11.16 -2.74 -21.32
C LEU A 212 -11.43 -4.25 -21.28
N ILE A 213 -12.69 -4.68 -21.15
CA ILE A 213 -13.05 -6.10 -21.18
C ILE A 213 -12.65 -6.75 -22.51
N ARG A 214 -12.96 -6.08 -23.64
CA ARG A 214 -12.60 -6.60 -24.97
C ARG A 214 -11.07 -6.68 -25.15
N GLU A 215 -10.36 -5.66 -24.75
CA GLU A 215 -8.89 -5.63 -24.80
C GLU A 215 -8.28 -6.70 -23.90
N ALA A 216 -8.75 -6.83 -22.66
CA ALA A 216 -8.30 -7.85 -21.73
C ALA A 216 -8.52 -9.27 -22.28
N GLN A 217 -9.67 -9.54 -22.90
CA GLN A 217 -9.93 -10.83 -23.55
C GLN A 217 -8.97 -11.13 -24.70
N TYR A 218 -8.69 -10.13 -25.54
CA TYR A 218 -7.73 -10.27 -26.64
C TYR A 218 -6.31 -10.52 -26.09
N VAL A 219 -5.84 -9.68 -25.18
CA VAL A 219 -4.50 -9.79 -24.58
C VAL A 219 -4.35 -11.11 -23.83
N TYR A 220 -5.38 -11.56 -23.10
CA TYR A 220 -5.38 -12.86 -22.44
C TYR A 220 -5.16 -14.02 -23.42
N GLN A 221 -5.87 -14.03 -24.56
CA GLN A 221 -5.69 -15.09 -25.56
C GLN A 221 -4.31 -15.03 -26.22
N PHE A 222 -3.81 -13.83 -26.49
CA PHE A 222 -2.48 -13.64 -27.02
C PHE A 222 -1.41 -14.17 -26.07
N ILE A 223 -1.39 -13.70 -24.80
CA ILE A 223 -0.44 -14.13 -23.78
C ILE A 223 -0.52 -15.65 -23.57
N ARG A 224 -1.73 -16.19 -23.46
CA ARG A 224 -1.92 -17.64 -23.29
C ARG A 224 -1.34 -18.45 -24.45
N SER A 225 -1.43 -17.94 -25.67
CA SER A 225 -0.85 -18.59 -26.86
C SER A 225 0.67 -18.56 -26.82
N GLU A 226 1.27 -17.43 -26.46
CA GLU A 226 2.72 -17.31 -26.26
C GLU A 226 3.22 -18.23 -25.14
N MET A 227 2.52 -18.27 -24.02
CA MET A 227 2.86 -19.16 -22.90
C MET A 227 2.82 -20.64 -23.30
N LYS A 228 1.83 -21.05 -24.13
CA LYS A 228 1.78 -22.42 -24.64
C LYS A 228 2.98 -22.76 -25.56
N ALA A 229 3.35 -21.81 -26.43
CA ALA A 229 4.52 -22.00 -27.29
C ALA A 229 5.82 -22.09 -26.46
N LEU A 230 5.95 -21.30 -25.43
CA LEU A 230 7.07 -21.36 -24.47
C LEU A 230 7.07 -22.69 -23.69
N ALA A 231 5.90 -23.15 -23.23
CA ALA A 231 5.78 -24.41 -22.50
C ALA A 231 6.26 -25.60 -23.34
N LEU A 232 5.91 -25.65 -24.63
CA LEU A 232 6.42 -26.67 -25.59
C LEU A 232 7.95 -26.61 -25.66
N ARG A 233 8.53 -25.42 -25.81
CA ARG A 233 10.00 -25.29 -25.91
C ARG A 233 10.70 -25.70 -24.63
N ILE A 234 10.19 -25.27 -23.45
CA ILE A 234 10.76 -25.64 -22.16
C ILE A 234 10.69 -27.13 -21.93
N ALA A 235 9.56 -27.77 -22.26
CA ALA A 235 9.40 -29.21 -22.14
C ALA A 235 10.40 -29.96 -23.02
N ASP A 236 10.62 -29.52 -24.26
CA ASP A 236 11.60 -30.07 -25.18
C ASP A 236 13.04 -29.94 -24.62
N GLU A 237 13.45 -28.72 -24.27
CA GLU A 237 14.77 -28.41 -23.68
C GLU A 237 15.06 -29.21 -22.40
N ARG A 238 14.03 -29.41 -21.56
CA ARG A 238 14.13 -30.16 -20.31
C ARG A 238 13.87 -31.67 -20.46
N SER A 239 13.56 -32.12 -21.66
CA SER A 239 13.20 -33.54 -21.96
C SER A 239 12.00 -34.02 -21.12
N TRP A 240 11.01 -33.15 -20.94
CA TRP A 240 9.76 -33.48 -20.25
C TRP A 240 8.75 -34.07 -21.24
N GLU A 241 8.13 -35.19 -20.88
CA GLU A 241 7.11 -35.85 -21.73
C GLU A 241 5.82 -35.03 -21.85
N ASP A 242 5.45 -34.35 -20.74
CA ASP A 242 4.24 -33.49 -20.67
C ASP A 242 4.61 -32.05 -20.91
N SER A 243 4.07 -31.50 -22.00
CA SER A 243 4.24 -30.10 -22.42
C SER A 243 2.99 -29.21 -22.21
N ASP A 244 1.98 -29.74 -21.49
CA ASP A 244 0.82 -28.92 -21.13
C ASP A 244 1.25 -27.73 -20.29
N LEU A 245 0.69 -26.58 -20.62
CA LEU A 245 1.07 -25.31 -19.98
C LEU A 245 1.00 -25.36 -18.44
N VAL A 246 -0.08 -25.94 -17.88
CA VAL A 246 -0.25 -26.01 -16.43
C VAL A 246 0.76 -26.95 -15.79
N SER A 247 1.04 -28.07 -16.46
CA SER A 247 2.04 -29.05 -16.02
C SER A 247 3.45 -28.48 -16.02
N VAL A 248 3.81 -27.74 -17.08
CA VAL A 248 5.11 -27.07 -17.18
C VAL A 248 5.24 -26.00 -16.07
N ILE A 249 4.23 -25.15 -15.86
CA ILE A 249 4.24 -24.14 -14.77
C ILE A 249 4.42 -24.83 -13.40
N ARG A 250 3.70 -25.90 -13.12
CA ARG A 250 3.85 -26.63 -11.84
C ARG A 250 5.26 -27.17 -11.63
N ARG A 251 5.88 -27.69 -12.69
CA ARG A 251 7.27 -28.20 -12.62
C ARG A 251 8.26 -27.06 -12.38
N LEU A 252 8.10 -25.94 -13.06
CA LEU A 252 8.92 -24.74 -12.83
C LEU A 252 8.74 -24.21 -11.41
N LYS A 253 7.49 -24.11 -10.93
CA LYS A 253 7.20 -23.69 -9.55
C LYS A 253 7.79 -24.63 -8.48
N ALA A 254 8.10 -25.87 -8.81
CA ALA A 254 8.79 -26.77 -7.90
C ALA A 254 10.31 -26.49 -7.78
N GLU A 255 10.89 -25.69 -8.68
CA GLU A 255 12.31 -25.30 -8.69
C GLU A 255 12.49 -24.05 -7.79
N GLN A 256 12.22 -24.20 -6.48
CA GLN A 256 12.25 -23.10 -5.52
C GLN A 256 13.67 -22.84 -4.99
N ILE A 257 14.03 -21.57 -4.88
CA ILE A 257 15.19 -21.12 -4.14
C ILE A 257 14.88 -21.29 -2.64
N PRO A 258 15.79 -21.91 -1.84
CA PRO A 258 15.60 -22.00 -0.40
C PRO A 258 15.42 -20.61 0.22
N GLN A 259 14.48 -20.47 1.17
CA GLN A 259 14.19 -19.18 1.79
C GLN A 259 15.41 -18.51 2.44
N GLY A 260 16.32 -19.30 3.03
CA GLY A 260 17.55 -18.80 3.64
C GLY A 260 18.50 -18.14 2.65
N ASP A 261 18.46 -18.54 1.36
CA ASP A 261 19.36 -18.04 0.32
C ASP A 261 18.71 -16.90 -0.50
N LEU A 262 17.41 -16.71 -0.36
CA LEU A 262 16.62 -15.87 -1.25
C LEU A 262 17.10 -14.40 -1.29
N ILE A 263 17.37 -13.81 -0.13
CA ILE A 263 17.87 -12.42 -0.04
C ILE A 263 19.22 -12.25 -0.74
N ASP A 264 20.11 -13.22 -0.58
CA ASP A 264 21.44 -13.13 -1.18
C ASP A 264 21.39 -13.32 -2.69
N ILE A 265 20.50 -14.21 -3.19
CA ILE A 265 20.22 -14.35 -4.62
C ILE A 265 19.67 -13.05 -5.21
N TYR A 266 18.73 -12.38 -4.53
CA TYR A 266 18.21 -11.09 -5.00
C TYR A 266 19.28 -9.99 -5.03
N LYS A 267 20.19 -9.96 -4.07
CA LYS A 267 21.36 -9.05 -4.10
C LYS A 267 22.30 -9.34 -5.25
N GLU A 268 22.53 -10.61 -5.53
CA GLU A 268 23.33 -11.05 -6.69
C GLU A 268 22.70 -10.60 -8.01
N ARG A 269 21.38 -10.80 -8.17
CA ARG A 269 20.63 -10.32 -9.33
C ARG A 269 20.68 -8.80 -9.48
N LEU A 270 20.60 -8.07 -8.36
CA LEU A 270 20.74 -6.60 -8.38
C LEU A 270 22.12 -6.20 -8.92
N ALA A 271 23.19 -6.85 -8.46
CA ALA A 271 24.55 -6.56 -8.94
C ALA A 271 24.70 -6.84 -10.43
N ASP A 272 24.18 -7.99 -10.91
CA ASP A 272 24.18 -8.36 -12.34
C ASP A 272 23.41 -7.33 -13.19
N ILE A 273 22.24 -6.90 -12.72
CA ILE A 273 21.40 -5.90 -13.40
C ILE A 273 22.11 -4.54 -13.45
N GLU A 274 22.71 -4.10 -12.36
CA GLU A 274 23.48 -2.85 -12.33
C GLU A 274 24.68 -2.89 -13.27
N GLU A 275 25.36 -4.04 -13.42
CA GLU A 275 26.44 -4.23 -14.39
C GLU A 275 25.91 -4.09 -15.83
N ILE A 276 24.76 -4.71 -16.12
CA ILE A 276 24.11 -4.58 -17.43
C ILE A 276 23.74 -3.13 -17.71
N ILE A 277 23.12 -2.43 -16.75
CA ILE A 277 22.72 -1.02 -16.91
C ILE A 277 23.93 -0.13 -17.21
N ARG A 278 25.06 -0.35 -16.50
CA ARG A 278 26.28 0.42 -16.74
C ARG A 278 26.92 0.10 -18.09
N ARG A 279 26.99 -1.20 -18.46
CA ARG A 279 27.59 -1.65 -19.72
C ARG A 279 26.82 -1.15 -20.93
N GLU A 280 25.49 -1.21 -20.88
CA GLU A 280 24.62 -0.83 -22.00
C GLU A 280 24.21 0.67 -21.97
N ASP A 281 24.70 1.44 -20.98
CA ASP A 281 24.42 2.88 -20.79
C ASP A 281 22.90 3.20 -20.80
N ILE A 282 22.10 2.37 -20.12
CA ILE A 282 20.64 2.46 -20.16
C ILE A 282 20.17 3.70 -19.40
N ILE A 283 20.64 3.88 -18.16
CA ILE A 283 20.36 5.03 -17.29
C ILE A 283 21.56 5.29 -16.35
N THR A 284 21.63 6.51 -15.81
CA THR A 284 22.60 6.85 -14.78
C THR A 284 22.14 6.27 -13.42
N LEU A 285 22.94 5.37 -12.87
CA LEU A 285 22.70 4.85 -11.52
C LEU A 285 23.20 5.82 -10.45
N PRO A 286 22.50 5.97 -9.32
CA PRO A 286 23.03 6.69 -8.16
C PRO A 286 24.27 5.96 -7.60
N GLU A 287 25.21 6.71 -7.02
CA GLU A 287 26.46 6.14 -6.42
C GLU A 287 26.23 5.25 -5.21
N ARG A 288 25.08 5.40 -4.55
CA ARG A 288 24.70 4.60 -3.37
C ARG A 288 24.13 3.23 -3.78
N ASP A 289 24.31 2.25 -2.91
CA ASP A 289 23.75 0.92 -3.08
C ASP A 289 22.23 0.93 -2.88
N ALA A 290 21.51 0.06 -3.58
CA ALA A 290 20.12 -0.25 -3.28
C ALA A 290 20.04 -1.24 -2.10
N SER A 291 19.05 -1.06 -1.24
CA SER A 291 18.82 -1.93 -0.09
C SER A 291 17.75 -2.98 -0.39
N ILE A 292 18.03 -4.23 -0.04
CA ILE A 292 17.06 -5.34 -0.10
C ILE A 292 16.94 -5.94 1.31
N ARG A 293 15.72 -6.06 1.81
CA ARG A 293 15.45 -6.67 3.12
C ARG A 293 14.17 -7.52 3.12
N PRO A 294 14.03 -8.48 4.05
CA PRO A 294 12.76 -9.16 4.24
C PRO A 294 11.71 -8.21 4.81
N ALA A 295 10.44 -8.46 4.47
CA ALA A 295 9.31 -7.81 5.11
C ALA A 295 9.13 -8.29 6.56
N THR A 296 8.64 -7.42 7.41
CA THR A 296 8.09 -7.81 8.71
C THR A 296 6.72 -8.48 8.53
N GLU A 297 6.24 -9.20 9.52
CA GLU A 297 4.92 -9.84 9.47
C GLU A 297 3.79 -8.83 9.25
N ALA A 298 3.85 -7.67 9.92
CA ALA A 298 2.87 -6.61 9.75
C ALA A 298 2.94 -5.94 8.36
N GLU A 299 4.13 -5.80 7.77
CA GLU A 299 4.28 -5.34 6.39
C GLU A 299 3.71 -6.37 5.41
N SER A 300 3.96 -7.67 5.63
CA SER A 300 3.39 -8.75 4.82
C SER A 300 1.86 -8.82 4.90
N ALA A 301 1.27 -8.51 6.06
CA ALA A 301 -0.17 -8.39 6.24
C ALA A 301 -0.74 -7.18 5.48
N ALA A 302 -0.03 -6.04 5.52
CA ALA A 302 -0.44 -4.82 4.82
C ALA A 302 -0.33 -4.96 3.29
N VAL A 303 0.79 -5.52 2.81
CA VAL A 303 1.09 -5.71 1.39
C VAL A 303 1.61 -7.13 1.18
N PRO A 304 0.76 -8.10 0.81
CA PRO A 304 1.17 -9.49 0.61
C PRO A 304 1.85 -9.72 -0.76
N ALA A 305 2.77 -8.84 -1.13
CA ALA A 305 3.59 -8.93 -2.33
C ALA A 305 4.88 -8.13 -2.09
N PRO A 306 6.00 -8.48 -2.72
CA PRO A 306 7.21 -7.66 -2.68
C PRO A 306 6.91 -6.23 -3.14
N PHE A 307 7.56 -5.24 -2.54
CA PHE A 307 7.30 -3.84 -2.83
C PHE A 307 8.53 -2.96 -2.59
N MET A 308 8.53 -1.79 -3.23
CA MET A 308 9.48 -0.72 -2.94
C MET A 308 8.96 0.15 -1.79
N SER A 309 9.73 0.25 -0.71
CA SER A 309 9.48 1.19 0.39
C SER A 309 10.13 2.54 0.06
N PRO A 310 9.36 3.59 -0.30
CA PRO A 310 9.93 4.85 -0.72
C PRO A 310 10.66 5.55 0.44
N PRO A 311 11.67 6.36 0.13
CA PRO A 311 12.27 7.23 1.13
C PRO A 311 11.35 8.41 1.43
N GLN A 312 11.66 9.16 2.48
CA GLN A 312 11.04 10.46 2.70
C GLN A 312 11.38 11.39 1.52
N LEU A 313 10.37 11.90 0.81
CA LEU A 313 10.57 12.76 -0.37
C LEU A 313 10.88 14.20 0.02
N ILE A 314 10.18 14.74 1.03
CA ILE A 314 10.35 16.12 1.50
C ILE A 314 11.32 16.13 2.68
N ASN A 315 12.29 17.04 2.66
CA ASN A 315 13.35 17.14 3.66
C ASN A 315 14.14 15.83 3.82
N ASN A 316 14.38 15.11 2.72
CA ASN A 316 15.23 13.93 2.69
C ASN A 316 16.68 14.32 3.06
N THR A 317 17.24 13.64 4.04
CA THR A 317 18.61 13.88 4.56
C THR A 317 19.57 12.76 4.18
N GLY A 318 19.26 11.99 3.14
CA GLY A 318 20.07 10.88 2.65
C GLY A 318 19.38 9.52 2.69
N GLN A 319 18.10 9.48 3.04
CA GLN A 319 17.30 8.26 2.96
C GLN A 319 17.06 7.87 1.49
N TYR A 320 16.99 6.57 1.24
CA TYR A 320 16.71 6.01 -0.06
C TYR A 320 15.70 4.85 0.04
N GLY A 321 15.16 4.45 -1.11
CA GLY A 321 14.20 3.37 -1.19
C GLY A 321 14.80 2.03 -0.77
N GLU A 322 13.94 1.14 -0.30
CA GLU A 322 14.29 -0.25 0.00
C GLU A 322 13.38 -1.18 -0.80
N PHE A 323 13.96 -2.19 -1.41
CA PHE A 323 13.22 -3.32 -1.91
C PHE A 323 12.88 -4.25 -0.73
N VAL A 324 11.60 -4.37 -0.42
CA VAL A 324 11.08 -5.19 0.68
C VAL A 324 10.55 -6.50 0.11
N LEU A 325 11.22 -7.60 0.44
CA LEU A 325 10.86 -8.93 -0.06
C LEU A 325 9.91 -9.62 0.92
N VAL A 326 8.67 -9.80 0.49
CA VAL A 326 7.64 -10.54 1.24
C VAL A 326 7.83 -12.03 0.98
N GLN A 327 8.10 -12.81 2.03
CA GLN A 327 8.37 -14.25 1.95
C GLN A 327 7.21 -15.12 2.44
N SER A 328 6.26 -14.53 3.16
CA SER A 328 5.08 -15.22 3.67
C SER A 328 3.82 -14.36 3.49
N ASN A 329 2.68 -15.01 3.35
CA ASN A 329 1.38 -14.36 3.34
C ASN A 329 0.56 -14.80 4.55
N PRO A 330 0.46 -13.98 5.61
CA PRO A 330 -0.27 -14.33 6.82
C PRO A 330 -1.75 -14.67 6.60
N ALA A 331 -2.36 -14.14 5.53
CA ALA A 331 -3.76 -14.44 5.19
C ALA A 331 -3.98 -15.89 4.73
N LEU A 332 -2.92 -16.59 4.32
CA LEU A 332 -2.97 -18.00 3.89
C LEU A 332 -2.59 -18.98 5.01
N GLY A 333 -2.24 -18.48 6.20
CA GLY A 333 -1.81 -19.25 7.37
C GLY A 333 -0.44 -18.79 7.88
N GLU A 334 -0.14 -19.09 9.14
CA GLU A 334 1.11 -18.63 9.81
C GLU A 334 2.38 -19.12 9.11
N ASP A 335 2.34 -20.31 8.48
CA ASP A 335 3.47 -20.92 7.79
C ASP A 335 3.35 -20.85 6.25
N ALA A 336 2.43 -20.04 5.72
CA ALA A 336 2.22 -19.97 4.27
C ALA A 336 3.37 -19.22 3.59
N ILE A 337 4.28 -20.00 3.03
CA ILE A 337 5.38 -19.51 2.22
C ILE A 337 4.86 -19.08 0.85
N MET A 338 5.26 -17.91 0.40
CA MET A 338 4.98 -17.44 -0.96
C MET A 338 6.00 -18.02 -1.93
N ASP A 339 5.54 -18.91 -2.79
CA ASP A 339 6.37 -19.58 -3.79
C ASP A 339 6.44 -18.85 -5.15
N ASP A 340 5.72 -17.75 -5.29
CA ASP A 340 5.68 -16.96 -6.52
C ASP A 340 6.95 -16.15 -6.76
N TRP A 341 7.70 -15.84 -5.71
CA TRP A 341 8.88 -14.95 -5.75
C TRP A 341 10.22 -15.65 -5.56
N SER A 342 10.21 -16.97 -5.43
CA SER A 342 11.36 -17.79 -5.09
C SER A 342 11.84 -18.72 -6.21
N HIS A 343 11.47 -18.43 -7.46
CA HIS A 343 12.02 -19.08 -8.65
C HIS A 343 13.07 -18.16 -9.31
N ASP A 344 14.15 -18.72 -9.83
CA ASP A 344 15.28 -17.96 -10.41
C ASP A 344 14.83 -16.92 -11.47
N ALA A 345 13.94 -17.30 -12.38
CA ALA A 345 13.48 -16.40 -13.43
C ALA A 345 12.75 -15.14 -12.90
N ILE A 346 11.96 -15.28 -11.83
CA ILE A 346 11.23 -14.13 -11.27
C ILE A 346 12.15 -13.19 -10.51
N THR A 347 13.28 -13.68 -9.98
CA THR A 347 14.24 -12.81 -9.28
C THR A 347 14.78 -11.70 -10.18
N TRP A 348 14.98 -11.97 -11.47
CA TRP A 348 15.37 -10.97 -12.45
C TRP A 348 14.29 -9.92 -12.68
N ALA A 349 13.08 -10.35 -13.00
CA ALA A 349 11.97 -9.46 -13.30
C ALA A 349 11.59 -8.59 -12.10
N LEU A 350 11.52 -9.19 -10.92
CA LEU A 350 11.13 -8.49 -9.70
C LEU A 350 12.21 -7.50 -9.24
N THR A 351 13.50 -7.87 -9.37
CA THR A 351 14.60 -6.95 -9.02
C THR A 351 14.63 -5.73 -9.95
N VAL A 352 14.35 -5.91 -11.24
CA VAL A 352 14.21 -4.78 -12.19
C VAL A 352 13.03 -3.90 -11.81
N HIS A 353 11.94 -4.48 -11.35
CA HIS A 353 10.71 -3.76 -11.03
C HIS A 353 10.80 -3.00 -9.70
N GLU A 354 11.32 -3.61 -8.64
CA GLU A 354 11.28 -3.07 -7.28
C GLU A 354 12.60 -2.43 -6.80
N ALA A 355 13.72 -2.74 -7.47
CA ALA A 355 15.01 -2.24 -7.02
C ALA A 355 15.65 -1.27 -8.03
N ARG A 356 16.10 -1.77 -9.20
CA ARG A 356 16.76 -0.98 -10.24
C ARG A 356 16.53 -1.58 -11.64
N PRO A 357 16.12 -0.73 -12.61
CA PRO A 357 15.94 0.72 -12.55
C PRO A 357 14.60 1.18 -11.93
N GLY A 358 13.78 0.26 -11.44
CA GLY A 358 12.46 0.47 -10.92
C GLY A 358 12.29 1.39 -9.72
#